data_c63faa89fa93c034584c5ef294749b54
#
_entry.id   c63faa89fa93c034584c5ef294749b54
#
_cell.length_a   1.000
_cell.length_b   1.000
_cell.length_c   1.000
_cell.angle_alpha   90.00
_cell.angle_beta   90.00
_cell.angle_gamma   90.00
#
_symmetry.space_group_name_H-M   'P 1'
#
loop_
_entity.id
_entity.type
_entity.pdbx_description
1 polymer ?
#
loop_
_entity_poly.entity_id
_entity_poly.type
_entity_poly.pdbx_seq_one_letter_code
_entity_poly.pdbx_strand_id
1 'polypeptide(L)'
;MRYKKYFRKTSLKQKGVGDFFLNEVKKKSPKIFLEVGVFHGVTARNVCELLYKIHKNDFKYIGLDLFEENNENKSEVIPSTLFSNPLKNIYFKYIKKQNPYSLEAVADFLKKFKDNVNLIKGNSKSVLKKIDMSKIDYVFLDGGHSYSTVKNDLECCLEVVLSNGTIMCDDYNFGHLPDVKNAIDEFVKNNKLNCRIICDGRFAKIEK
;
A
#
# COMPACT_ATOMS: atom_id res chain seq x y z
N MET A 1 15.12 4.29 9.39
CA MET A 1 15.54 3.06 8.66
C MET A 1 15.60 3.42 7.19
N ARG A 2 16.56 2.90 6.43
CA ARG A 2 16.63 3.17 4.99
C ARG A 2 15.70 2.23 4.22
N TYR A 3 14.90 2.76 3.30
CA TYR A 3 14.04 1.99 2.41
C TYR A 3 14.87 1.20 1.40
N LYS A 4 14.61 -0.11 1.31
CA LYS A 4 15.33 -1.02 0.42
C LYS A 4 14.46 -1.36 -0.78
N LYS A 5 15.01 -1.20 -1.99
CA LYS A 5 14.28 -1.52 -3.23
C LYS A 5 14.25 -3.01 -3.56
N TYR A 6 15.14 -3.80 -2.93
CA TYR A 6 15.34 -5.21 -3.25
C TYR A 6 15.56 -5.41 -4.77
N PHE A 7 15.40 -6.57 -5.30
CA PHE A 7 15.47 -6.81 -6.75
C PHE A 7 14.08 -6.76 -7.41
N ARG A 8 13.15 -5.92 -6.88
CA ARG A 8 11.73 -5.85 -7.26
C ARG A 8 11.32 -4.42 -7.64
N LYS A 9 10.10 -4.25 -8.17
CA LYS A 9 9.52 -2.92 -8.43
C LYS A 9 8.82 -2.38 -7.18
N THR A 10 8.76 -1.05 -7.10
CA THR A 10 8.02 -0.34 -6.05
C THR A 10 7.57 1.03 -6.57
N SER A 11 6.40 1.50 -6.13
CA SER A 11 5.91 2.87 -6.34
C SER A 11 6.87 3.88 -5.70
N LEU A 12 7.38 3.58 -4.51
CA LEU A 12 8.25 4.46 -3.70
C LEU A 12 9.72 4.45 -4.15
N LYS A 13 9.97 4.30 -5.48
CA LYS A 13 11.32 4.18 -6.06
C LYS A 13 12.13 5.47 -6.06
N GLN A 14 11.48 6.65 -5.99
CA GLN A 14 12.13 7.94 -6.01
C GLN A 14 13.05 8.11 -4.80
N LYS A 15 14.14 8.88 -4.98
CA LYS A 15 15.13 9.09 -3.92
C LYS A 15 14.48 9.79 -2.71
N GLY A 16 14.62 9.20 -1.54
CA GLY A 16 14.12 9.77 -0.28
C GLY A 16 12.65 9.47 0.02
N VAL A 17 11.79 9.20 -0.98
CA VAL A 17 10.34 8.99 -0.77
C VAL A 17 10.07 7.80 0.13
N GLY A 18 10.68 6.65 -0.15
CA GLY A 18 10.51 5.46 0.69
C GLY A 18 11.05 5.64 2.12
N ASP A 19 12.17 6.37 2.27
CA ASP A 19 12.73 6.69 3.60
C ASP A 19 11.78 7.62 4.38
N PHE A 20 11.21 8.61 3.70
CA PHE A 20 10.21 9.52 4.27
C PHE A 20 8.98 8.75 4.75
N PHE A 21 8.42 7.89 3.88
CA PHE A 21 7.27 7.03 4.21
C PHE A 21 7.54 6.18 5.46
N LEU A 22 8.68 5.47 5.51
CA LEU A 22 9.04 4.66 6.67
C LEU A 22 9.21 5.49 7.96
N ASN A 23 9.68 6.74 7.85
CA ASN A 23 9.76 7.63 9.00
C ASN A 23 8.37 8.02 9.52
N GLU A 24 7.39 8.27 8.65
CA GLU A 24 6.00 8.54 9.06
C GLU A 24 5.37 7.30 9.72
N VAL A 25 5.54 6.11 9.16
CA VAL A 25 5.11 4.85 9.79
C VAL A 25 5.78 4.66 11.16
N LYS A 26 7.09 4.95 11.27
CA LYS A 26 7.83 4.86 12.54
C LYS A 26 7.29 5.81 13.59
N LYS A 27 6.94 7.05 13.23
CA LYS A 27 6.38 8.04 14.17
C LYS A 27 5.06 7.55 14.79
N LYS A 28 4.20 6.93 13.98
CA LYS A 28 2.92 6.36 14.45
C LYS A 28 3.11 5.04 15.17
N SER A 29 4.13 4.26 14.78
CA SER A 29 4.47 2.97 15.39
C SER A 29 3.28 2.00 15.48
N PRO A 30 2.55 1.74 14.36
CA PRO A 30 1.33 0.96 14.40
C PRO A 30 1.60 -0.51 14.75
N LYS A 31 0.65 -1.15 15.45
CA LYS A 31 0.65 -2.60 15.67
C LYS A 31 -0.06 -3.35 14.55
N ILE A 32 -1.12 -2.78 13.99
CA ILE A 32 -1.87 -3.37 12.88
C ILE A 32 -1.85 -2.43 11.68
N PHE A 33 -1.16 -2.86 10.65
CA PHE A 33 -0.95 -2.11 9.41
C PHE A 33 -1.69 -2.77 8.25
N LEU A 34 -2.50 -2.00 7.52
CA LEU A 34 -3.17 -2.41 6.29
C LEU A 34 -2.52 -1.69 5.09
N GLU A 35 -2.16 -2.44 4.05
CA GLU A 35 -1.74 -1.92 2.75
C GLU A 35 -2.73 -2.37 1.68
N VAL A 36 -3.28 -1.43 0.92
CA VAL A 36 -4.09 -1.66 -0.28
C VAL A 36 -3.24 -1.29 -1.48
N GLY A 37 -2.93 -2.28 -2.33
CA GLY A 37 -1.96 -2.14 -3.41
C GLY A 37 -0.56 -2.62 -2.99
N VAL A 38 -0.39 -3.93 -2.83
CA VAL A 38 0.88 -4.55 -2.37
C VAL A 38 1.91 -4.66 -3.50
N PHE A 39 1.43 -4.82 -4.73
CA PHE A 39 2.23 -4.98 -5.94
C PHE A 39 3.32 -6.08 -5.78
N HIS A 40 4.60 -5.74 -5.93
CA HIS A 40 5.70 -6.70 -5.76
C HIS A 40 6.14 -6.90 -4.29
N GLY A 41 5.41 -6.37 -3.32
CA GLY A 41 5.64 -6.54 -1.88
C GLY A 41 6.84 -5.80 -1.31
N VAL A 42 7.41 -4.83 -2.04
CA VAL A 42 8.61 -4.11 -1.58
C VAL A 42 8.30 -3.21 -0.38
N THR A 43 7.19 -2.46 -0.44
CA THR A 43 6.73 -1.62 0.67
C THR A 43 6.36 -2.51 1.85
N ALA A 44 5.57 -3.57 1.62
CA ALA A 44 5.24 -4.59 2.61
C ALA A 44 6.46 -5.11 3.36
N ARG A 45 7.53 -5.50 2.63
CA ARG A 45 8.77 -6.00 3.24
C ARG A 45 9.45 -4.97 4.11
N ASN A 46 9.55 -3.72 3.66
CA ASN A 46 10.16 -2.64 4.43
C ASN A 46 9.36 -2.30 5.69
N VAL A 47 8.03 -2.26 5.59
CA VAL A 47 7.13 -2.05 6.73
C VAL A 47 7.27 -3.18 7.75
N CYS A 48 7.22 -4.44 7.32
CA CYS A 48 7.40 -5.58 8.21
C CYS A 48 8.77 -5.57 8.90
N GLU A 49 9.86 -5.21 8.20
CA GLU A 49 11.18 -5.05 8.81
C GLU A 49 11.22 -3.92 9.85
N LEU A 50 10.51 -2.83 9.60
CA LEU A 50 10.39 -1.72 10.54
C LEU A 50 9.60 -2.12 11.78
N LEU A 51 8.39 -2.68 11.58
CA LEU A 51 7.50 -3.09 12.68
C LEU A 51 8.13 -4.19 13.53
N TYR A 52 8.83 -5.15 12.92
CA TYR A 52 9.59 -6.16 13.67
C TYR A 52 10.70 -5.55 14.54
N LYS A 53 11.36 -4.48 14.07
CA LYS A 53 12.36 -3.78 14.91
C LYS A 53 11.71 -3.09 16.11
N ILE A 54 10.50 -2.57 15.97
CA ILE A 54 9.80 -1.82 17.01
C ILE A 54 9.10 -2.78 17.98
N HIS A 55 8.31 -3.72 17.45
CA HIS A 55 7.37 -4.54 18.21
C HIS A 55 7.77 -6.02 18.33
N LYS A 56 8.90 -6.45 17.69
CA LYS A 56 9.26 -7.85 17.54
C LYS A 56 8.15 -8.61 16.80
N ASN A 57 7.56 -9.63 17.40
CA ASN A 57 6.46 -10.40 16.82
C ASN A 57 5.07 -9.85 17.18
N ASP A 58 4.98 -8.76 17.96
CA ASP A 58 3.72 -8.16 18.38
C ASP A 58 3.21 -7.10 17.37
N PHE A 59 3.10 -7.48 16.11
CA PHE A 59 2.48 -6.68 15.06
C PHE A 59 1.74 -7.57 14.07
N LYS A 60 0.81 -6.98 13.31
CA LYS A 60 0.16 -7.59 12.15
C LYS A 60 0.28 -6.69 10.93
N TYR A 61 0.55 -7.30 9.81
CA TYR A 61 0.51 -6.68 8.49
C TYR A 61 -0.56 -7.36 7.67
N ILE A 62 -1.48 -6.59 7.10
CA ILE A 62 -2.52 -7.05 6.20
C ILE A 62 -2.23 -6.41 4.84
N GLY A 63 -2.03 -7.22 3.82
CA GLY A 63 -1.82 -6.74 2.44
C GLY A 63 -2.95 -7.19 1.54
N LEU A 64 -3.63 -6.23 0.91
CA LEU A 64 -4.71 -6.48 -0.04
C LEU A 64 -4.28 -6.06 -1.43
N ASP A 65 -4.40 -6.97 -2.39
CA ASP A 65 -4.11 -6.69 -3.80
C ASP A 65 -4.88 -7.67 -4.70
N LEU A 66 -5.02 -7.32 -5.97
CA LEU A 66 -5.57 -8.21 -6.99
C LEU A 66 -4.66 -9.42 -7.23
N PHE A 67 -3.34 -9.22 -7.17
CA PHE A 67 -2.32 -10.23 -7.51
C PHE A 67 -2.55 -10.89 -8.88
N GLU A 68 -3.10 -10.13 -9.81
CA GLU A 68 -3.42 -10.52 -11.18
C GLU A 68 -2.99 -9.44 -12.16
N GLU A 69 -2.49 -9.88 -13.33
CA GLU A 69 -2.08 -8.97 -14.40
C GLU A 69 -3.26 -8.47 -15.26
N ASN A 70 -4.34 -9.25 -15.30
CA ASN A 70 -5.54 -8.92 -16.09
C ASN A 70 -6.64 -8.44 -15.15
N ASN A 71 -6.98 -7.15 -15.27
CA ASN A 71 -8.13 -6.60 -14.61
C ASN A 71 -9.27 -6.47 -15.63
N GLU A 72 -10.41 -7.09 -15.36
CA GLU A 72 -11.63 -6.94 -16.16
C GLU A 72 -12.17 -5.48 -16.07
N ASN A 73 -11.79 -4.75 -15.03
CA ASN A 73 -12.10 -3.32 -14.87
C ASN A 73 -11.17 -2.45 -15.73
N LYS A 74 -11.58 -2.15 -16.96
CA LYS A 74 -10.86 -1.25 -17.90
C LYS A 74 -10.61 0.17 -17.38
N SER A 75 -11.18 0.54 -16.23
CA SER A 75 -11.03 1.87 -15.61
C SER A 75 -9.80 2.02 -14.72
N GLU A 76 -9.10 0.93 -14.39
CA GLU A 76 -7.92 0.97 -13.52
C GLU A 76 -6.64 0.78 -14.34
N VAL A 77 -5.67 1.65 -14.11
CA VAL A 77 -4.33 1.52 -14.72
C VAL A 77 -3.53 0.52 -13.90
N ILE A 78 -3.37 -0.69 -14.43
CA ILE A 78 -2.48 -1.70 -13.80
C ILE A 78 -1.02 -1.35 -14.15
N PRO A 79 -0.14 -1.19 -13.16
CA PRO A 79 1.26 -0.94 -13.43
C PRO A 79 1.89 -2.12 -14.19
N SER A 80 2.67 -1.82 -15.23
CA SER A 80 3.41 -2.87 -15.95
C SER A 80 4.26 -3.71 -14.99
N THR A 81 4.05 -5.02 -15.00
CA THR A 81 4.83 -5.98 -14.19
C THR A 81 6.21 -6.26 -14.76
N LEU A 82 6.42 -5.99 -16.08
CA LEU A 82 7.71 -6.16 -16.74
C LEU A 82 8.75 -5.16 -16.22
N PHE A 83 9.94 -5.66 -15.93
CA PHE A 83 11.08 -4.80 -15.57
C PHE A 83 11.67 -4.15 -16.82
N SER A 84 12.07 -2.89 -16.70
CA SER A 84 12.86 -2.21 -17.73
C SER A 84 14.25 -2.85 -17.94
N ASN A 85 14.79 -3.52 -16.93
CA ASN A 85 16.02 -4.29 -17.04
C ASN A 85 15.70 -5.73 -17.48
N PRO A 86 16.11 -6.16 -18.69
CA PRO A 86 15.78 -7.50 -19.23
C PRO A 86 16.35 -8.63 -18.39
N LEU A 87 17.49 -8.45 -17.72
CA LEU A 87 18.07 -9.48 -16.83
C LEU A 87 17.15 -9.83 -15.67
N LYS A 88 16.37 -8.87 -15.16
CA LYS A 88 15.37 -9.15 -14.13
C LYS A 88 14.21 -9.99 -14.64
N ASN A 89 13.76 -9.74 -15.87
CA ASN A 89 12.72 -10.53 -16.50
C ASN A 89 13.19 -11.97 -16.71
N ILE A 90 14.43 -12.16 -17.20
CA ILE A 90 15.05 -13.48 -17.35
C ILE A 90 15.14 -14.19 -15.98
N TYR A 91 15.62 -13.51 -14.95
CA TYR A 91 15.74 -14.06 -13.60
C TYR A 91 14.40 -14.58 -13.07
N PHE A 92 13.34 -13.76 -13.12
CA PHE A 92 12.02 -14.18 -12.63
C PHE A 92 11.41 -15.27 -13.50
N LYS A 93 11.54 -15.19 -14.83
CA LYS A 93 10.96 -16.16 -15.76
C LYS A 93 11.65 -17.52 -15.73
N TYR A 94 12.98 -17.56 -15.75
CA TYR A 94 13.73 -18.80 -15.95
C TYR A 94 14.39 -19.36 -14.69
N ILE A 95 14.85 -18.49 -13.76
CA ILE A 95 15.50 -18.94 -12.52
C ILE A 95 14.48 -19.10 -11.41
N LYS A 96 13.68 -18.09 -11.14
CA LYS A 96 12.63 -18.16 -10.10
C LYS A 96 11.38 -18.90 -10.57
N LYS A 97 11.11 -18.91 -11.86
CA LYS A 97 9.90 -19.49 -12.47
C LYS A 97 8.62 -18.99 -11.79
N GLN A 98 8.61 -17.70 -11.44
CA GLN A 98 7.52 -17.05 -10.71
C GLN A 98 7.22 -15.69 -11.33
N ASN A 99 5.93 -15.35 -11.41
CA ASN A 99 5.54 -13.96 -11.63
C ASN A 99 5.75 -13.18 -10.31
N PRO A 100 6.61 -12.14 -10.27
CA PRO A 100 6.89 -11.40 -9.04
C PRO A 100 5.68 -10.65 -8.47
N TYR A 101 4.60 -10.51 -9.23
CA TYR A 101 3.32 -9.91 -8.83
C TYR A 101 2.32 -10.94 -8.29
N SER A 102 2.57 -12.24 -8.41
CA SER A 102 1.64 -13.24 -7.88
C SER A 102 1.62 -13.28 -6.35
N LEU A 103 0.50 -13.70 -5.79
CA LEU A 103 0.32 -13.88 -4.33
C LEU A 103 1.42 -14.78 -3.74
N GLU A 104 1.74 -15.90 -4.42
CA GLU A 104 2.75 -16.86 -3.97
C GLU A 104 4.15 -16.24 -3.96
N ALA A 105 4.48 -15.46 -5.00
CA ALA A 105 5.79 -14.80 -5.09
C ALA A 105 5.97 -13.69 -4.03
N VAL A 106 4.90 -12.99 -3.68
CA VAL A 106 4.91 -12.00 -2.60
C VAL A 106 4.93 -12.68 -1.24
N ALA A 107 4.19 -13.77 -1.04
CA ALA A 107 4.22 -14.57 0.18
C ALA A 107 5.63 -15.16 0.44
N ASP A 108 6.26 -15.76 -0.58
CA ASP A 108 7.66 -16.24 -0.46
C ASP A 108 8.63 -15.08 -0.12
N PHE A 109 8.43 -13.91 -0.72
CA PHE A 109 9.25 -12.73 -0.43
C PHE A 109 9.08 -12.24 1.02
N LEU A 110 7.91 -12.41 1.60
CA LEU A 110 7.58 -12.03 2.98
C LEU A 110 7.71 -13.19 3.99
N LYS A 111 8.17 -14.37 3.58
CA LYS A 111 8.19 -15.60 4.40
C LYS A 111 8.86 -15.47 5.77
N LYS A 112 9.83 -14.54 5.90
CA LYS A 112 10.45 -14.23 7.20
C LYS A 112 9.43 -13.76 8.25
N PHE A 113 8.31 -13.20 7.81
CA PHE A 113 7.25 -12.62 8.65
C PHE A 113 5.92 -13.37 8.51
N LYS A 114 5.95 -14.64 8.08
CA LYS A 114 4.75 -15.43 7.76
C LYS A 114 3.70 -15.45 8.86
N ASP A 115 4.13 -15.41 10.12
CA ASP A 115 3.23 -15.44 11.28
C ASP A 115 2.59 -14.07 11.61
N ASN A 116 3.14 -12.99 11.03
CA ASN A 116 2.67 -11.62 11.19
C ASN A 116 1.95 -11.08 9.96
N VAL A 117 2.05 -11.75 8.80
CA VAL A 117 1.57 -11.27 7.50
C VAL A 117 0.34 -12.03 7.06
N ASN A 118 -0.72 -11.32 6.72
CA ASN A 118 -1.90 -11.83 6.05
C ASN A 118 -2.03 -11.16 4.68
N LEU A 119 -1.88 -11.94 3.60
CA LEU A 119 -2.09 -11.46 2.24
C LEU A 119 -3.47 -11.90 1.74
N ILE A 120 -4.25 -10.95 1.26
CA ILE A 120 -5.61 -11.17 0.78
C ILE A 120 -5.65 -10.83 -0.71
N LYS A 121 -5.99 -11.83 -1.54
CA LYS A 121 -6.24 -11.62 -2.97
C LYS A 121 -7.68 -11.20 -3.17
N GLY A 122 -7.89 -10.06 -3.85
CA GLY A 122 -9.22 -9.61 -4.21
C GLY A 122 -9.33 -8.11 -4.50
N ASN A 123 -10.51 -7.72 -4.96
CA ASN A 123 -10.83 -6.34 -5.24
C ASN A 123 -11.15 -5.59 -3.93
N SER A 124 -10.54 -4.41 -3.74
CA SER A 124 -10.71 -3.59 -2.52
C SER A 124 -12.18 -3.27 -2.25
N LYS A 125 -12.98 -2.95 -3.27
CA LYS A 125 -14.41 -2.66 -3.15
C LYS A 125 -15.23 -3.75 -2.44
N SER A 126 -14.80 -5.00 -2.56
CA SER A 126 -15.50 -6.14 -1.95
C SER A 126 -14.83 -6.65 -0.68
N VAL A 127 -13.51 -6.56 -0.60
CA VAL A 127 -12.72 -7.12 0.50
C VAL A 127 -12.68 -6.20 1.70
N LEU A 128 -12.46 -4.89 1.51
CA LEU A 128 -12.35 -3.93 2.62
C LEU A 128 -13.57 -3.93 3.53
N LYS A 129 -14.77 -4.10 2.95
CA LYS A 129 -16.04 -4.18 3.71
C LYS A 129 -16.11 -5.37 4.67
N LYS A 130 -15.22 -6.37 4.55
CA LYS A 130 -15.15 -7.57 5.38
C LYS A 130 -14.04 -7.50 6.43
N ILE A 131 -13.20 -6.47 6.39
CA ILE A 131 -12.11 -6.26 7.34
C ILE A 131 -12.63 -5.43 8.51
N ASP A 132 -12.34 -5.88 9.73
CA ASP A 132 -12.63 -5.12 10.94
C ASP A 132 -11.65 -3.93 11.06
N MET A 133 -12.11 -2.78 10.57
CA MET A 133 -11.32 -1.54 10.54
C MET A 133 -11.06 -0.96 11.92
N SER A 134 -11.87 -1.30 12.94
CA SER A 134 -11.72 -0.78 14.32
C SER A 134 -10.39 -1.17 14.97
N LYS A 135 -9.75 -2.22 14.45
CA LYS A 135 -8.47 -2.73 14.97
C LYS A 135 -7.25 -2.22 14.24
N ILE A 136 -7.44 -1.45 13.16
CA ILE A 136 -6.35 -0.99 12.31
C ILE A 136 -5.83 0.36 12.80
N ASP A 137 -4.52 0.46 13.01
CA ASP A 137 -3.87 1.69 13.46
C ASP A 137 -3.39 2.55 12.28
N TYR A 138 -3.07 1.91 11.15
CA TYR A 138 -2.50 2.58 10.00
C TYR A 138 -2.92 1.91 8.69
N VAL A 139 -3.41 2.73 7.76
CA VAL A 139 -3.71 2.29 6.39
C VAL A 139 -2.80 3.00 5.42
N PHE A 140 -2.26 2.27 4.47
CA PHE A 140 -1.58 2.80 3.28
C PHE A 140 -2.39 2.44 2.04
N LEU A 141 -2.91 3.46 1.35
CA LEU A 141 -3.65 3.33 0.10
C LEU A 141 -2.72 3.66 -1.08
N ASP A 142 -2.29 2.64 -1.79
CA ASP A 142 -1.42 2.69 -2.99
C ASP A 142 -1.98 1.72 -4.07
N GLY A 143 -3.31 1.67 -4.16
CA GLY A 143 -4.05 0.73 -5.00
C GLY A 143 -4.62 1.36 -6.27
N GLY A 144 -5.94 1.28 -6.44
CA GLY A 144 -6.63 1.84 -7.61
C GLY A 144 -6.58 3.37 -7.67
N HIS A 145 -6.64 3.92 -8.90
CA HIS A 145 -6.48 5.36 -9.14
C HIS A 145 -7.75 6.02 -9.68
N SER A 146 -8.82 5.26 -9.95
CA SER A 146 -10.10 5.87 -10.35
C SER A 146 -10.77 6.52 -9.14
N TYR A 147 -11.48 7.63 -9.39
CA TYR A 147 -12.23 8.35 -8.35
C TYR A 147 -13.13 7.41 -7.53
N SER A 148 -13.86 6.50 -8.20
CA SER A 148 -14.79 5.58 -7.52
C SER A 148 -14.09 4.56 -6.63
N THR A 149 -12.89 4.11 -7.00
CA THR A 149 -12.12 3.16 -6.20
C THR A 149 -11.51 3.86 -4.98
N VAL A 150 -10.85 4.99 -5.18
CA VAL A 150 -10.26 5.77 -4.10
C VAL A 150 -11.32 6.20 -3.08
N LYS A 151 -12.47 6.70 -3.55
CA LYS A 151 -13.60 7.09 -2.70
C LYS A 151 -14.09 5.90 -1.86
N ASN A 152 -14.37 4.76 -2.49
CA ASN A 152 -14.82 3.56 -1.78
C ASN A 152 -13.80 3.10 -0.71
N ASP A 153 -12.51 3.10 -1.06
CA ASP A 153 -11.46 2.63 -0.17
C ASP A 153 -11.32 3.57 1.05
N LEU A 154 -11.42 4.90 0.83
CA LEU A 154 -11.45 5.88 1.91
C LEU A 154 -12.68 5.74 2.81
N GLU A 155 -13.87 5.57 2.22
CA GLU A 155 -15.11 5.36 2.98
C GLU A 155 -15.04 4.11 3.87
N CYS A 156 -14.49 3.01 3.35
CA CYS A 156 -14.25 1.79 4.14
C CYS A 156 -13.26 2.00 5.30
N CYS A 157 -12.30 2.92 5.14
CA CYS A 157 -11.26 3.18 6.12
C CYS A 157 -11.62 4.31 7.12
N LEU A 158 -12.79 4.94 7.02
CA LEU A 158 -13.17 6.08 7.86
C LEU A 158 -13.07 5.78 9.36
N GLU A 159 -13.48 4.59 9.79
CA GLU A 159 -13.44 4.17 11.19
C GLU A 159 -12.02 4.19 11.76
N VAL A 160 -11.01 3.87 10.94
CA VAL A 160 -9.58 3.96 11.34
C VAL A 160 -9.21 5.36 11.80
N VAL A 161 -9.62 6.37 11.05
CA VAL A 161 -9.37 7.78 11.38
C VAL A 161 -10.11 8.19 12.64
N LEU A 162 -11.39 7.79 12.76
CA LEU A 162 -12.21 8.09 13.93
C LEU A 162 -11.67 7.45 15.21
N SER A 163 -10.97 6.34 15.10
CA SER A 163 -10.30 5.63 16.21
C SER A 163 -8.87 6.11 16.47
N ASN A 164 -8.50 7.33 16.06
CA ASN A 164 -7.14 7.89 16.13
C ASN A 164 -6.08 7.13 15.28
N GLY A 165 -6.50 6.41 14.26
CA GLY A 165 -5.61 5.82 13.28
C GLY A 165 -5.12 6.83 12.26
N THR A 166 -4.34 6.37 11.29
CA THR A 166 -3.81 7.18 10.18
C THR A 166 -4.15 6.51 8.86
N ILE A 167 -4.64 7.29 7.88
CA ILE A 167 -4.69 6.88 6.49
C ILE A 167 -3.64 7.69 5.73
N MET A 168 -2.73 7.01 5.05
CA MET A 168 -1.76 7.59 4.13
C MET A 168 -2.12 7.18 2.71
N CYS A 169 -2.42 8.15 1.85
CA CYS A 169 -2.72 7.92 0.45
C CYS A 169 -1.51 8.29 -0.41
N ASP A 170 -1.11 7.41 -1.32
CA ASP A 170 -0.10 7.70 -2.35
C ASP A 170 -0.69 8.48 -3.52
N ASP A 171 0.17 8.98 -4.40
CA ASP A 171 -0.16 9.62 -5.67
C ASP A 171 -1.12 10.84 -5.61
N TYR A 172 -1.20 11.53 -4.46
CA TYR A 172 -2.14 12.65 -4.27
C TYR A 172 -1.99 13.74 -5.32
N ASN A 173 -0.78 14.19 -5.63
CA ASN A 173 -0.54 15.26 -6.61
C ASN A 173 0.19 14.73 -7.86
N PHE A 174 -0.24 13.57 -8.34
CA PHE A 174 0.30 13.01 -9.57
C PHE A 174 -0.47 13.58 -10.76
N GLY A 175 0.13 14.51 -11.52
CA GLY A 175 -0.52 15.36 -12.51
C GLY A 175 -1.37 14.67 -13.58
N HIS A 176 -1.17 13.36 -13.81
CA HIS A 176 -1.99 12.54 -14.70
C HIS A 176 -3.03 11.66 -13.99
N LEU A 177 -3.20 11.82 -12.66
CA LEU A 177 -4.17 11.08 -11.85
C LEU A 177 -5.05 12.05 -11.03
N PRO A 178 -5.79 12.98 -11.66
CA PRO A 178 -6.58 13.98 -10.94
C PRO A 178 -7.69 13.37 -10.07
N ASP A 179 -8.16 12.18 -10.40
CA ASP A 179 -9.22 11.46 -9.70
C ASP A 179 -8.82 11.13 -8.27
N VAL A 180 -7.55 10.78 -8.03
CA VAL A 180 -7.03 10.47 -6.69
C VAL A 180 -7.17 11.69 -5.79
N LYS A 181 -6.67 12.85 -6.25
CA LYS A 181 -6.77 14.11 -5.51
C LYS A 181 -8.22 14.50 -5.23
N ASN A 182 -9.07 14.46 -6.27
CA ASN A 182 -10.46 14.85 -6.15
C ASN A 182 -11.24 14.01 -5.14
N ALA A 183 -11.02 12.67 -5.15
CA ALA A 183 -11.66 11.78 -4.19
C ALA A 183 -11.20 12.04 -2.76
N ILE A 184 -9.90 12.28 -2.55
CA ILE A 184 -9.34 12.59 -1.23
C ILE A 184 -9.88 13.93 -0.70
N ASP A 185 -9.83 14.99 -1.51
CA ASP A 185 -10.29 16.32 -1.11
C ASP A 185 -11.77 16.32 -0.73
N GLU A 186 -12.62 15.63 -1.52
CA GLU A 186 -14.04 15.48 -1.21
C GLU A 186 -14.27 14.70 0.07
N PHE A 187 -13.57 13.57 0.26
CA PHE A 187 -13.68 12.74 1.46
C PHE A 187 -13.32 13.52 2.73
N VAL A 188 -12.18 14.22 2.70
CA VAL A 188 -11.70 15.04 3.82
C VAL A 188 -12.69 16.15 4.17
N LYS A 189 -13.21 16.86 3.14
CA LYS A 189 -14.18 17.94 3.31
C LYS A 189 -15.50 17.44 3.92
N ASN A 190 -16.05 16.35 3.37
CA ASN A 190 -17.33 15.81 3.80
C ASN A 190 -17.32 15.29 5.23
N ASN A 191 -16.19 14.73 5.65
CA ASN A 191 -16.02 14.15 6.99
C ASN A 191 -15.33 15.09 7.98
N LYS A 192 -14.99 16.35 7.57
CA LYS A 192 -14.33 17.37 8.42
C LYS A 192 -13.06 16.84 9.09
N LEU A 193 -12.23 16.13 8.33
CA LEU A 193 -11.01 15.49 8.81
C LEU A 193 -9.79 16.40 8.60
N ASN A 194 -8.75 16.20 9.40
CA ASN A 194 -7.45 16.83 9.16
C ASN A 194 -6.71 16.07 8.06
N CYS A 195 -6.25 16.80 7.05
CA CYS A 195 -5.41 16.25 5.99
C CYS A 195 -4.16 17.12 5.81
N ARG A 196 -3.00 16.48 5.80
CA ARG A 196 -1.72 17.14 5.52
C ARG A 196 -1.12 16.54 4.27
N ILE A 197 -0.79 17.43 3.32
CA ILE A 197 -0.08 17.03 2.11
C ILE A 197 1.40 17.11 2.40
N ILE A 198 2.11 16.01 2.23
CA ILE A 198 3.50 15.83 2.65
C ILE A 198 4.34 15.20 1.52
N CYS A 199 5.67 15.23 1.68
CA CYS A 199 6.62 14.69 0.70
C CYS A 199 6.43 15.32 -0.69
N ASP A 200 6.52 16.65 -0.77
CA ASP A 200 6.39 17.44 -2.01
C ASP A 200 5.11 17.13 -2.80
N GLY A 201 4.01 16.93 -2.09
CA GLY A 201 2.70 16.64 -2.70
C GLY A 201 2.45 15.16 -2.99
N ARG A 202 3.39 14.28 -2.68
CA ARG A 202 3.26 12.84 -2.97
C ARG A 202 2.16 12.17 -2.16
N PHE A 203 2.11 12.45 -0.86
CA PHE A 203 1.19 11.79 0.05
C PHE A 203 0.15 12.74 0.63
N ALA A 204 -1.09 12.27 0.74
CA ALA A 204 -2.09 12.85 1.62
C ALA A 204 -2.17 12.02 2.91
N LYS A 205 -1.87 12.64 4.05
CA LYS A 205 -1.96 12.03 5.38
C LYS A 205 -3.19 12.53 6.09
N ILE A 206 -4.12 11.63 6.36
CA ILE A 206 -5.43 11.91 6.98
C ILE A 206 -5.41 11.39 8.40
N GLU A 207 -5.74 12.25 9.34
CA GLU A 207 -5.85 11.98 10.78
C GLU A 207 -7.06 12.74 11.33
N LYS A 208 -7.56 12.35 12.52
CA LYS A 208 -8.60 13.08 13.22
C LYS A 208 -8.03 14.32 13.92
#